data_8d78713a847705df431c9b637dcb75cd
#
_entry.id   8d78713a847705df431c9b637dcb75cd
#
_cell.length_a   1.000
_cell.length_b   1.000
_cell.length_c   1.000
_cell.angle_alpha   90.00
_cell.angle_beta   90.00
_cell.angle_gamma   90.00
#
_symmetry.space_group_name_H-M   'P 1'
#
loop_
_entity.id
_entity.type
_entity.pdbx_description
1 polymer ?
#
loop_
_entity_poly.entity_id
_entity_poly.type
_entity_poly.pdbx_seq_one_letter_code
_entity_poly.pdbx_strand_id
1 'polypeptide(L)'
;FIIDSMDAMVPKNDLNRPFEESDKVAGGSVLSSNFLKKMALALSTKGHICFMISQVRSKVTIGYQTADPKITNASGGNALLHYSDWILEFQPRYQKDMIPPKSDEPEGHHCKVIFRKSANEKTGKMVEYPIKYGRIGGRSIWTEYEVIFMLQQFDMTKASGAWIIVDESIKIGRAHV
;
A
#
# COMPACT_ATOMS: atom_id res chain seq x y z
N PHE A 1 -7.79 -10.01 -11.49
CA PHE A 1 -7.66 -10.94 -10.36
C PHE A 1 -6.59 -10.47 -9.39
N ILE A 2 -6.59 -11.03 -8.16
CA ILE A 2 -5.72 -10.61 -7.06
C ILE A 2 -4.91 -11.83 -6.60
N ILE A 3 -3.59 -11.65 -6.42
CA ILE A 3 -2.69 -12.62 -5.79
C ILE A 3 -2.22 -12.04 -4.46
N ASP A 4 -2.73 -12.59 -3.38
CA ASP A 4 -2.36 -12.22 -2.00
C ASP A 4 -1.84 -13.48 -1.28
N SER A 5 -0.55 -13.62 -1.13
CA SER A 5 0.55 -12.79 -1.63
C SER A 5 1.52 -13.61 -2.48
N MET A 6 2.35 -12.92 -3.25
CA MET A 6 3.44 -13.56 -4.02
C MET A 6 4.39 -14.35 -3.13
N ASP A 7 4.55 -13.93 -1.88
CA ASP A 7 5.42 -14.56 -0.89
C ASP A 7 4.93 -15.93 -0.42
N ALA A 8 3.63 -16.20 -0.57
CA ALA A 8 3.00 -17.47 -0.20
C ALA A 8 2.96 -18.49 -1.35
N MET A 9 3.45 -18.11 -2.54
CA MET A 9 3.45 -19.01 -3.68
C MET A 9 4.59 -20.01 -3.57
N VAL A 10 4.24 -21.29 -3.64
CA VAL A 10 5.19 -22.43 -3.57
C VAL A 10 5.21 -23.16 -4.90
N PRO A 11 6.40 -23.50 -5.45
CA PRO A 11 6.50 -24.35 -6.62
C PRO A 11 5.85 -25.71 -6.39
N LYS A 12 5.14 -26.23 -7.39
CA LYS A 12 4.43 -27.52 -7.28
C LYS A 12 5.34 -28.67 -6.78
N ASN A 13 6.60 -28.67 -7.20
CA ASN A 13 7.57 -29.68 -6.80
C ASN A 13 7.98 -29.60 -5.32
N ASP A 14 7.76 -28.45 -4.69
CA ASP A 14 8.13 -28.22 -3.29
C ASP A 14 6.94 -28.43 -2.34
N LEU A 15 5.70 -28.56 -2.87
CA LEU A 15 4.49 -28.82 -2.06
C LEU A 15 4.54 -30.12 -1.26
N ASN A 16 5.22 -31.14 -1.77
CA ASN A 16 5.30 -32.47 -1.16
C ASN A 16 6.62 -32.70 -0.42
N ARG A 17 7.45 -31.67 -0.24
CA ARG A 17 8.69 -31.78 0.53
C ARG A 17 8.41 -31.85 2.02
N PRO A 18 9.18 -32.66 2.77
CA PRO A 18 9.18 -32.59 4.21
C PRO A 18 9.59 -31.19 4.70
N PHE A 19 8.99 -30.73 5.79
CA PHE A 19 9.29 -29.40 6.38
C PHE A 19 10.73 -29.26 6.88
N GLU A 20 11.44 -30.39 7.05
CA GLU A 20 12.82 -30.43 7.51
C GLU A 20 13.84 -30.14 6.40
N GLU A 21 13.42 -30.24 5.13
CA GLU A 21 14.28 -29.87 4.02
C GLU A 21 14.22 -28.37 3.78
N SER A 22 15.39 -27.72 3.75
CA SER A 22 15.46 -26.29 3.47
C SER A 22 14.94 -25.97 2.07
N ASP A 23 14.16 -24.91 1.96
CA ASP A 23 13.69 -24.37 0.69
C ASP A 23 14.85 -23.98 -0.23
N LYS A 24 14.70 -24.22 -1.51
CA LYS A 24 15.67 -23.74 -2.50
C LYS A 24 15.72 -22.22 -2.44
N VAL A 25 16.90 -21.68 -2.16
CA VAL A 25 17.17 -20.25 -2.22
C VAL A 25 16.75 -19.76 -3.62
N ALA A 26 15.85 -18.75 -3.67
CA ALA A 26 15.27 -18.17 -4.89
C ALA A 26 14.12 -18.92 -5.57
N GLY A 27 13.54 -19.98 -5.02
CA GLY A 27 12.39 -20.68 -5.61
C GLY A 27 11.21 -19.73 -5.90
N GLY A 28 10.88 -18.85 -4.96
CA GLY A 28 9.82 -17.85 -5.13
C GLY A 28 10.09 -16.83 -6.24
N SER A 29 11.31 -16.34 -6.38
CA SER A 29 11.68 -15.39 -7.43
C SER A 29 11.61 -16.00 -8.83
N VAL A 30 12.02 -17.27 -8.96
CA VAL A 30 11.92 -18.02 -10.23
C VAL A 30 10.47 -18.26 -10.60
N LEU A 31 9.65 -18.65 -9.63
CA LEU A 31 8.21 -18.88 -9.83
C LEU A 31 7.52 -17.59 -10.28
N SER A 32 7.76 -16.47 -9.58
CA SER A 32 7.22 -15.16 -9.92
C SER A 32 7.63 -14.71 -11.32
N SER A 33 8.92 -14.88 -11.67
CA SER A 33 9.43 -14.54 -12.99
C SER A 33 8.76 -15.37 -14.10
N ASN A 34 8.64 -16.67 -13.90
CA ASN A 34 8.01 -17.57 -14.89
C ASN A 34 6.50 -17.28 -15.03
N PHE A 35 5.82 -16.99 -13.91
CA PHE A 35 4.41 -16.59 -13.93
C PHE A 35 4.23 -15.31 -14.74
N LEU A 36 4.98 -14.26 -14.42
CA LEU A 36 4.89 -12.98 -15.11
C LEU A 36 5.21 -13.06 -16.58
N LYS A 37 6.25 -13.79 -16.98
CA LYS A 37 6.58 -14.02 -18.40
C LYS A 37 5.45 -14.65 -19.17
N LYS A 38 4.75 -15.64 -18.58
CA LYS A 38 3.65 -16.33 -19.24
C LYS A 38 2.35 -15.53 -19.25
N MET A 39 2.08 -14.79 -18.19
CA MET A 39 0.79 -14.13 -17.97
C MET A 39 0.72 -12.70 -18.49
N ALA A 40 1.83 -11.97 -18.55
CA ALA A 40 1.83 -10.56 -18.92
C ALA A 40 1.17 -10.29 -20.27
N LEU A 41 1.55 -11.05 -21.30
CA LEU A 41 0.94 -10.92 -22.62
C LEU A 41 -0.54 -11.31 -22.62
N ALA A 42 -0.88 -12.43 -21.96
CA ALA A 42 -2.25 -12.91 -21.90
C ALA A 42 -3.18 -11.92 -21.15
N LEU A 43 -2.69 -11.31 -20.06
CA LEU A 43 -3.42 -10.29 -19.32
C LEU A 43 -3.66 -9.04 -20.16
N SER A 44 -2.60 -8.53 -20.79
CA SER A 44 -2.67 -7.35 -21.64
C SER A 44 -3.61 -7.53 -22.83
N THR A 45 -3.47 -8.62 -23.59
CA THR A 45 -4.29 -8.88 -24.78
C THR A 45 -5.76 -9.15 -24.47
N LYS A 46 -6.07 -9.64 -23.26
CA LYS A 46 -7.45 -9.89 -22.79
C LYS A 46 -8.05 -8.72 -22.02
N GLY A 47 -7.32 -7.65 -21.82
CA GLY A 47 -7.79 -6.49 -21.05
C GLY A 47 -8.01 -6.79 -19.57
N HIS A 48 -7.27 -7.74 -19.00
CA HIS A 48 -7.38 -8.10 -17.58
C HIS A 48 -6.45 -7.28 -16.71
N ILE A 49 -6.91 -6.96 -15.50
CA ILE A 49 -6.11 -6.32 -14.44
C ILE A 49 -5.69 -7.39 -13.44
N CYS A 50 -4.41 -7.38 -13.06
CA CYS A 50 -3.87 -8.24 -12.02
C CYS A 50 -3.22 -7.40 -10.92
N PHE A 51 -3.67 -7.60 -9.67
CA PHE A 51 -3.04 -7.04 -8.48
C PHE A 51 -2.21 -8.14 -7.81
N MET A 52 -0.94 -7.82 -7.58
CA MET A 52 0.00 -8.72 -6.90
C MET A 52 0.50 -8.05 -5.63
N ILE A 53 0.25 -8.69 -4.49
CA ILE A 53 0.69 -8.22 -3.18
C ILE A 53 1.99 -8.94 -2.84
N SER A 54 3.01 -8.19 -2.43
CA SER A 54 4.29 -8.71 -1.99
C SER A 54 4.80 -7.92 -0.79
N GLN A 55 5.45 -8.60 0.14
CA GLN A 55 6.09 -7.96 1.28
C GLN A 55 7.47 -7.44 0.89
N VAL A 56 7.77 -6.22 1.30
CA VAL A 56 9.11 -5.65 1.17
C VAL A 56 9.96 -6.18 2.33
N ARG A 57 11.04 -6.88 2.00
CA ARG A 57 12.03 -7.32 3.00
C ARG A 57 13.19 -6.34 3.02
N SER A 58 13.51 -5.81 4.20
CA SER A 58 14.72 -5.05 4.38
C SER A 58 15.93 -5.97 4.26
N LYS A 59 16.90 -5.65 3.39
CA LYS A 59 18.20 -6.28 3.46
C LYS A 59 18.87 -5.83 4.76
N VAL A 60 19.17 -6.77 5.64
CA VAL A 60 20.06 -6.51 6.77
C VAL A 60 21.46 -6.31 6.18
N THR A 61 21.84 -5.07 5.92
CA THR A 61 23.23 -4.72 5.58
C THR A 61 23.99 -4.58 6.88
N ILE A 62 24.93 -5.49 7.12
CA ILE A 62 25.92 -5.36 8.19
C ILE A 62 26.91 -4.30 7.72
N GLY A 63 26.76 -3.06 8.22
CA GLY A 63 27.63 -1.93 7.87
C GLY A 63 26.84 -0.64 7.64
N TYR A 64 27.49 0.50 7.87
CA TYR A 64 26.94 1.87 7.71
C TYR A 64 26.66 2.20 6.23
N GLN A 65 25.68 1.58 5.63
CA GLN A 65 25.12 2.06 4.38
C GLN A 65 23.63 2.33 4.58
N THR A 66 23.26 3.58 4.48
CA THR A 66 21.88 4.03 4.31
C THR A 66 21.36 3.45 2.98
N ALA A 67 20.90 2.20 3.02
CA ALA A 67 20.30 1.58 1.86
C ALA A 67 18.90 2.17 1.69
N ASP A 68 18.75 3.03 0.70
CA ASP A 68 17.43 3.30 0.12
C ASP A 68 16.74 1.95 -0.10
N PRO A 69 15.51 1.74 0.39
CA PRO A 69 14.76 0.51 0.12
C PRO A 69 14.51 0.44 -1.39
N LYS A 70 15.44 -0.20 -2.11
CA LYS A 70 15.27 -0.41 -3.53
C LYS A 70 14.13 -1.41 -3.74
N ILE A 71 13.31 -1.17 -4.75
CA ILE A 71 12.23 -2.05 -5.23
C ILE A 71 12.70 -3.52 -5.42
N THR A 72 14.00 -3.73 -5.60
CA THR A 72 14.65 -5.05 -5.71
C THR A 72 14.52 -5.93 -4.47
N ASN A 73 13.96 -5.42 -3.37
CA ASN A 73 13.76 -6.17 -2.13
C ASN A 73 12.38 -6.86 -2.04
N ALA A 74 11.52 -6.68 -3.04
CA ALA A 74 10.26 -7.45 -3.12
C ALA A 74 10.55 -8.90 -3.54
N SER A 75 9.78 -9.85 -3.03
CA SER A 75 9.98 -11.29 -3.26
C SER A 75 9.97 -11.71 -4.74
N GLY A 76 9.35 -10.91 -5.61
CA GLY A 76 9.33 -11.12 -7.07
C GLY A 76 10.60 -10.67 -7.81
N GLY A 77 11.55 -10.01 -7.10
CA GLY A 77 12.81 -9.55 -7.69
C GLY A 77 12.62 -8.61 -8.88
N ASN A 78 13.61 -8.61 -9.80
CA ASN A 78 13.60 -7.73 -10.98
C ASN A 78 12.44 -8.01 -11.96
N ALA A 79 11.82 -9.18 -11.92
CA ALA A 79 10.70 -9.51 -12.81
C ALA A 79 9.50 -8.60 -12.55
N LEU A 80 9.20 -8.27 -11.28
CA LEU A 80 8.13 -7.31 -10.94
C LEU A 80 8.38 -5.94 -11.55
N LEU A 81 9.63 -5.46 -11.52
CA LEU A 81 10.00 -4.18 -12.11
C LEU A 81 9.76 -4.13 -13.62
N HIS A 82 10.04 -5.22 -14.32
CA HIS A 82 9.93 -5.26 -15.78
C HIS A 82 8.49 -5.41 -16.25
N TYR A 83 7.72 -6.29 -15.62
CA TYR A 83 6.39 -6.68 -16.11
C TYR A 83 5.23 -5.89 -15.50
N SER A 84 5.40 -5.22 -14.35
CA SER A 84 4.35 -4.39 -13.76
C SER A 84 4.27 -3.04 -14.45
N ASP A 85 3.07 -2.56 -14.73
CA ASP A 85 2.81 -1.19 -15.18
C ASP A 85 2.87 -0.19 -14.01
N TRP A 86 2.44 -0.63 -12.83
CA TRP A 86 2.40 0.15 -11.61
C TRP A 86 3.03 -0.61 -10.46
N ILE A 87 3.84 0.08 -9.66
CA ILE A 87 4.36 -0.43 -8.40
C ILE A 87 4.07 0.60 -7.32
N LEU A 88 3.20 0.20 -6.39
CA LEU A 88 2.76 1.01 -5.26
C LEU A 88 3.41 0.47 -4.00
N GLU A 89 4.15 1.32 -3.29
CA GLU A 89 4.77 0.96 -2.02
C GLU A 89 4.04 1.62 -0.88
N PHE A 90 3.39 0.80 -0.05
CA PHE A 90 2.72 1.24 1.16
C PHE A 90 3.74 1.44 2.27
N GLN A 91 3.78 2.63 2.83
CA GLN A 91 4.75 3.00 3.86
C GLN A 91 4.35 2.48 5.25
N PRO A 92 5.33 2.19 6.13
CA PRO A 92 5.04 1.84 7.51
C PRO A 92 4.25 2.93 8.22
N ARG A 93 3.35 2.53 9.12
CA ARG A 93 2.61 3.45 9.99
C ARG A 93 3.46 3.85 11.19
N TYR A 94 3.42 5.12 11.52
CA TYR A 94 4.02 5.66 12.74
C TYR A 94 2.95 6.30 13.61
N GLN A 95 3.23 6.54 14.89
CA GLN A 95 2.28 7.16 15.81
C GLN A 95 1.80 8.55 15.38
N LYS A 96 2.62 9.29 14.65
CA LYS A 96 2.24 10.59 14.08
C LYS A 96 1.21 10.49 12.96
N ASP A 97 1.08 9.31 12.33
CA ASP A 97 0.15 9.05 11.23
C ASP A 97 -1.23 8.59 11.74
N MET A 98 -1.38 8.37 13.05
CA MET A 98 -2.66 7.99 13.66
C MET A 98 -3.64 9.15 13.69
N ILE A 99 -4.93 8.84 13.68
CA ILE A 99 -6.02 9.81 13.76
C ILE A 99 -6.87 9.46 15.00
N PRO A 100 -6.91 10.33 16.04
CA PRO A 100 -6.04 11.49 16.23
C PRO A 100 -4.58 11.11 16.51
N PRO A 101 -3.60 12.02 16.23
CA PRO A 101 -2.19 11.73 16.43
C PRO A 101 -1.86 11.40 17.89
N LYS A 102 -1.00 10.38 18.10
CA LYS A 102 -0.54 9.92 19.43
C LYS A 102 -1.66 9.42 20.36
N SER A 103 -2.81 9.08 19.81
CA SER A 103 -3.90 8.45 20.58
C SER A 103 -3.54 7.02 20.95
N ASP A 104 -3.92 6.60 22.17
CA ASP A 104 -3.84 5.20 22.58
C ASP A 104 -4.94 4.37 21.92
N GLU A 105 -6.06 5.02 21.55
CA GLU A 105 -7.19 4.41 20.84
C GLU A 105 -7.47 5.19 19.53
N PRO A 106 -6.67 5.03 18.48
CA PRO A 106 -6.87 5.76 17.24
C PRO A 106 -8.08 5.22 16.48
N GLU A 107 -8.88 6.13 15.94
CA GLU A 107 -10.02 5.78 15.06
C GLU A 107 -9.59 5.41 13.64
N GLY A 108 -8.39 5.79 13.26
CA GLY A 108 -7.86 5.56 11.93
C GLY A 108 -6.39 5.95 11.79
N HIS A 109 -5.92 6.03 10.57
CA HIS A 109 -4.58 6.50 10.27
C HIS A 109 -4.47 7.07 8.86
N HIS A 110 -3.45 7.90 8.62
CA HIS A 110 -3.05 8.32 7.28
C HIS A 110 -2.22 7.21 6.60
N CYS A 111 -2.74 6.67 5.52
CA CYS A 111 -2.05 5.71 4.68
C CYS A 111 -1.22 6.47 3.65
N LYS A 112 0.06 6.15 3.54
CA LYS A 112 1.01 6.78 2.61
C LYS A 112 1.45 5.76 1.56
N VAL A 113 1.32 6.13 0.30
CA VAL A 113 1.67 5.28 -0.84
C VAL A 113 2.62 6.01 -1.77
N ILE A 114 3.76 5.40 -2.05
CA ILE A 114 4.75 5.93 -3.00
C ILE A 114 4.63 5.17 -4.33
N PHE A 115 4.53 5.90 -5.43
CA PHE A 115 4.58 5.35 -6.78
C PHE A 115 6.04 5.04 -7.15
N ARG A 116 6.46 3.79 -6.99
CA ARG A 116 7.83 3.36 -7.36
C ARG A 116 7.97 3.15 -8.85
N LYS A 117 6.90 2.73 -9.51
CA LYS A 117 6.78 2.69 -10.97
C LYS A 117 5.37 3.11 -11.37
N SER A 118 5.27 3.84 -12.45
CA SER A 118 3.99 4.25 -13.01
C SER A 118 4.11 4.42 -14.51
N ALA A 119 3.15 3.88 -15.26
CA ALA A 119 3.08 4.04 -16.70
C ALA A 119 2.61 5.46 -17.12
N ASN A 120 1.81 6.12 -16.26
CA ASN A 120 1.12 7.37 -16.62
C ASN A 120 1.51 8.55 -15.73
N GLU A 121 2.09 8.31 -14.57
CA GLU A 121 2.38 9.32 -13.56
C GLU A 121 3.89 9.45 -13.29
N LYS A 122 4.28 10.57 -12.72
CA LYS A 122 5.66 10.79 -12.32
C LYS A 122 6.04 9.86 -11.19
N THR A 123 7.04 9.01 -11.41
CA THR A 123 7.63 8.14 -10.39
C THR A 123 8.15 8.94 -9.19
N GLY A 124 8.00 8.40 -7.99
CA GLY A 124 8.43 9.03 -6.74
C GLY A 124 7.39 9.94 -6.08
N LYS A 125 6.25 10.21 -6.73
CA LYS A 125 5.14 10.89 -6.07
C LYS A 125 4.58 10.04 -4.94
N MET A 126 4.14 10.71 -3.89
CA MET A 126 3.44 10.12 -2.76
C MET A 126 2.00 10.61 -2.73
N VAL A 127 1.10 9.70 -2.45
CA VAL A 127 -0.30 9.98 -2.12
C VAL A 127 -0.53 9.60 -0.68
N GLU A 128 -1.25 10.45 0.04
CA GLU A 128 -1.67 10.22 1.42
C GLU A 128 -3.18 10.32 1.50
N TYR A 129 -3.82 9.37 2.21
CA TYR A 129 -5.26 9.36 2.41
C TYR A 129 -5.61 8.73 3.77
N PRO A 130 -6.71 9.17 4.40
CA PRO A 130 -7.12 8.68 5.70
C PRO A 130 -7.86 7.33 5.57
N ILE A 131 -7.57 6.42 6.49
CA ILE A 131 -8.26 5.14 6.67
C ILE A 131 -8.98 5.16 8.01
N LYS A 132 -10.28 4.83 8.04
CA LYS A 132 -11.06 4.64 9.27
C LYS A 132 -11.13 3.16 9.63
N TYR A 133 -10.87 2.85 10.90
CA TYR A 133 -10.95 1.47 11.40
C TYR A 133 -12.39 1.00 11.57
N GLY A 134 -12.59 -0.31 11.58
CA GLY A 134 -13.90 -0.93 11.81
C GLY A 134 -14.89 -0.85 10.65
N ARG A 135 -14.56 -0.19 9.54
CA ARG A 135 -15.41 -0.15 8.35
C ARG A 135 -15.17 -1.37 7.46
N ILE A 136 -16.24 -1.93 6.94
CA ILE A 136 -16.24 -3.10 6.03
C ILE A 136 -16.76 -2.72 4.63
N GLY A 137 -16.64 -3.64 3.68
CA GLY A 137 -17.23 -3.49 2.34
C GLY A 137 -16.57 -2.40 1.50
N GLY A 138 -15.24 -2.23 1.59
CA GLY A 138 -14.48 -1.27 0.79
C GLY A 138 -14.65 0.19 1.24
N ARG A 139 -15.28 0.45 2.38
CA ARG A 139 -15.52 1.81 2.92
C ARG A 139 -14.45 2.27 3.91
N SER A 140 -13.30 1.61 3.95
CA SER A 140 -12.22 1.96 4.88
C SER A 140 -11.58 3.32 4.60
N ILE A 141 -11.61 3.81 3.35
CA ILE A 141 -11.17 5.18 3.05
C ILE A 141 -12.14 6.15 3.74
N TRP A 142 -11.57 7.04 4.55
CA TRP A 142 -12.34 7.98 5.37
C TRP A 142 -12.66 9.24 4.59
N THR A 143 -13.56 9.10 3.62
CA THR A 143 -13.92 10.16 2.67
C THR A 143 -14.45 11.41 3.37
N GLU A 144 -15.24 11.24 4.43
CA GLU A 144 -15.81 12.37 5.19
C GLU A 144 -14.70 13.23 5.83
N TYR A 145 -13.68 12.58 6.40
CA TYR A 145 -12.51 13.27 6.96
C TYR A 145 -11.75 14.03 5.86
N GLU A 146 -11.53 13.39 4.73
CA GLU A 146 -10.83 13.99 3.59
C GLU A 146 -11.57 15.21 3.04
N VAL A 147 -12.90 15.10 2.87
CA VAL A 147 -13.73 16.21 2.39
C VAL A 147 -13.65 17.40 3.35
N ILE A 148 -13.79 17.18 4.66
CA ILE A 148 -13.70 18.25 5.65
C ILE A 148 -12.31 18.89 5.64
N PHE A 149 -11.26 18.09 5.58
CA PHE A 149 -9.89 18.57 5.46
C PHE A 149 -9.70 19.44 4.21
N MET A 150 -10.23 19.02 3.05
CA MET A 150 -10.19 19.79 1.81
C MET A 150 -10.95 21.12 1.95
N LEU A 151 -12.15 21.10 2.51
CA LEU A 151 -12.92 22.32 2.75
C LEU A 151 -12.17 23.32 3.64
N GLN A 152 -11.44 22.84 4.63
CA GLN A 152 -10.58 23.68 5.46
C GLN A 152 -9.39 24.26 4.67
N GLN A 153 -8.76 23.48 3.80
CA GLN A 153 -7.64 23.94 2.98
C GLN A 153 -8.04 25.01 1.96
N PHE A 154 -9.29 25.02 1.52
CA PHE A 154 -9.85 26.01 0.59
C PHE A 154 -10.58 27.15 1.30
N ASP A 155 -10.42 27.31 2.63
CA ASP A 155 -11.07 28.33 3.44
C ASP A 155 -12.61 28.34 3.31
N MET A 156 -13.20 27.18 2.99
CA MET A 156 -14.65 27.00 2.86
C MET A 156 -15.34 26.67 4.19
N THR A 157 -14.59 26.66 5.29
CA THR A 157 -15.10 26.40 6.63
C THR A 157 -14.60 27.45 7.62
N LYS A 158 -15.35 27.63 8.71
CA LYS A 158 -14.93 28.49 9.84
C LYS A 158 -14.77 27.64 11.10
N ALA A 159 -13.67 27.85 11.81
CA ALA A 159 -13.48 27.23 13.12
C ALA A 159 -14.14 28.09 14.20
N SER A 160 -14.99 27.50 15.05
CA SER A 160 -15.60 28.15 16.20
C SER A 160 -15.52 27.24 17.42
N GLY A 161 -14.51 27.44 18.26
CA GLY A 161 -14.24 26.59 19.42
C GLY A 161 -14.05 25.11 19.02
N ALA A 162 -14.89 24.25 19.56
CA ALA A 162 -14.89 22.81 19.26
C ALA A 162 -15.62 22.44 17.96
N TRP A 163 -16.07 23.41 17.16
CA TRP A 163 -16.88 23.18 15.98
C TRP A 163 -16.19 23.63 14.69
N ILE A 164 -16.45 22.92 13.62
CA ILE A 164 -16.18 23.32 12.25
C ILE A 164 -17.52 23.69 11.62
N ILE A 165 -17.66 24.92 11.18
CA ILE A 165 -18.88 25.43 10.55
C ILE A 165 -18.64 25.39 9.04
N VAL A 166 -19.42 24.59 8.32
CA VAL A 166 -19.41 24.51 6.86
C VAL A 166 -20.37 25.56 6.28
N ASP A 167 -21.57 25.64 6.83
CA ASP A 167 -22.52 26.72 6.58
C ASP A 167 -23.37 26.98 7.84
N GLU A 168 -24.38 27.85 7.74
CA GLU A 168 -25.23 28.22 8.88
C GLU A 168 -25.97 27.01 9.50
N SER A 169 -26.29 25.98 8.69
CA SER A 169 -27.02 24.78 9.08
C SER A 169 -26.12 23.60 9.45
N ILE A 170 -24.86 23.59 8.99
CA ILE A 170 -23.96 22.45 9.14
C ILE A 170 -22.79 22.80 10.08
N LYS A 171 -22.86 22.24 11.29
CA LYS A 171 -21.81 22.35 12.31
C LYS A 171 -21.33 20.94 12.67
N ILE A 172 -20.03 20.70 12.57
CA ILE A 172 -19.41 19.40 12.82
C ILE A 172 -18.47 19.54 14.02
N GLY A 173 -18.67 18.72 15.04
CA GLY A 173 -17.78 18.72 16.21
C GLY A 173 -16.39 18.20 15.82
N ARG A 174 -15.33 18.86 16.26
CA ARG A 174 -13.94 18.46 15.99
C ARG A 174 -13.58 17.06 16.49
N ALA A 175 -14.32 16.53 17.45
CA ALA A 175 -14.17 15.16 17.91
C ALA A 175 -14.73 14.11 16.94
N HIS A 176 -15.45 14.53 15.90
CA HIS A 176 -16.09 13.65 14.91
C HIS A 176 -15.46 13.76 13.52
N VAL A 177 -14.34 14.46 13.40
CA VAL A 177 -13.57 14.67 12.16
C VAL A 177 -12.26 13.92 12.20
#